data_9afc07a1f32ec4895b1ccb3137b1ffed
#
_entry.id   9afc07a1f32ec4895b1ccb3137b1ffed
#
_cell.length_a   1.000
_cell.length_b   1.000
_cell.length_c   1.000
_cell.angle_alpha   90.00
_cell.angle_beta   90.00
_cell.angle_gamma   90.00
#
_symmetry.space_group_name_H-M   'P 1'
#
loop_
_entity.id
_entity.type
_entity.pdbx_description
1 polymer ?
#
loop_
_entity_poly.entity_id
_entity_poly.type
_entity_poly.pdbx_seq_one_letter_code
_entity_poly.pdbx_strand_id
1 'polypeptide(L)'
;MKTSISKTVGTLCLSLLSAVALCLVSVPVSAQDTLRHEVLMETSMGNIRLALNNETPLHRDNFIKNVREGVYDGLLFHRVISSFMIQGGDTASRNAAPGQQLGDTEESYSIPAEIRYPQLFHRRGALAAAREGDNVNPERRSSATQFYIVYGRRFTDEMLDKVQERLDGVKGGVTLTPEVREVYRQKGGTPHLDGLYTVFGEVLEGMDVVREIQWVETDSNNRPVEDVRIIKATVVR
;
A
#
# COMPACT_ATOMS: atom_id res chain seq x y z
N MET A 1 -6.95 97.42 28.33
CA MET A 1 -8.27 97.39 29.00
C MET A 1 -8.96 96.06 28.68
N LYS A 2 -9.30 95.33 29.71
CA LYS A 2 -10.13 94.09 29.79
C LYS A 2 -9.69 92.82 29.08
N THR A 3 -9.07 91.99 29.85
CA THR A 3 -8.88 90.56 29.84
C THR A 3 -10.16 89.78 29.69
N SER A 4 -10.15 88.71 28.91
CA SER A 4 -11.10 87.61 29.06
C SER A 4 -10.39 86.28 28.89
N ILE A 5 -10.45 85.44 29.93
CA ILE A 5 -9.88 84.13 30.05
C ILE A 5 -10.95 83.12 29.59
N SER A 6 -10.62 82.32 28.60
CA SER A 6 -11.46 81.15 28.25
C SER A 6 -10.76 79.87 28.62
N LYS A 7 -11.37 79.07 29.50
CA LYS A 7 -10.94 77.78 29.90
C LYS A 7 -11.38 76.73 28.88
N THR A 8 -10.44 76.01 28.33
CA THR A 8 -10.73 74.88 27.48
C THR A 8 -10.56 73.55 28.30
N VAL A 9 -11.65 72.86 28.47
CA VAL A 9 -11.71 71.52 29.12
C VAL A 9 -11.25 70.51 28.13
N GLY A 10 -10.14 69.85 28.43
CA GLY A 10 -9.65 68.71 27.62
C GLY A 10 -10.38 67.43 27.97
N THR A 11 -11.05 66.88 26.99
CA THR A 11 -11.68 65.53 27.09
C THR A 11 -10.65 64.45 26.74
N LEU A 12 -10.31 63.65 27.73
CA LEU A 12 -9.40 62.50 27.58
C LEU A 12 -10.22 61.29 27.03
N CYS A 13 -10.03 60.97 25.75
CA CYS A 13 -10.57 59.72 25.18
C CYS A 13 -9.63 58.56 25.49
N LEU A 14 -10.09 57.66 26.40
CA LEU A 14 -9.45 56.43 26.75
C LEU A 14 -9.86 55.35 25.73
N SER A 15 -9.03 55.03 24.76
CA SER A 15 -9.25 53.92 23.81
C SER A 15 -8.81 52.62 24.42
N LEU A 16 -9.78 51.77 24.82
CA LEU A 16 -9.55 50.39 25.19
C LEU A 16 -9.26 49.57 23.92
N LEU A 17 -8.03 49.13 23.73
CA LEU A 17 -7.67 48.07 22.80
C LEU A 17 -8.01 46.72 23.44
N SER A 18 -9.10 46.10 22.98
CA SER A 18 -9.40 44.71 23.29
C SER A 18 -8.53 43.78 22.46
N ALA A 19 -7.48 43.24 23.06
CA ALA A 19 -6.69 42.15 22.46
C ALA A 19 -7.49 40.83 22.53
N VAL A 20 -8.07 40.42 21.40
CA VAL A 20 -8.63 39.08 21.26
C VAL A 20 -7.48 38.07 21.11
N ALA A 21 -7.14 37.38 22.18
CA ALA A 21 -6.20 36.26 22.15
C ALA A 21 -6.88 35.10 21.46
N LEU A 22 -6.50 34.80 20.20
CA LEU A 22 -6.91 33.62 19.44
C LEU A 22 -6.14 32.42 20.03
N CYS A 23 -6.73 31.71 20.99
CA CYS A 23 -6.22 30.43 21.44
C CYS A 23 -6.33 29.40 20.31
N LEU A 24 -5.24 29.14 19.61
CA LEU A 24 -5.08 27.97 18.74
C LEU A 24 -5.12 26.74 19.64
N VAL A 25 -6.27 26.10 19.72
CA VAL A 25 -6.40 24.78 20.32
C VAL A 25 -5.76 23.79 19.34
N SER A 26 -4.50 23.47 19.58
CA SER A 26 -3.86 22.32 18.90
C SER A 26 -4.52 21.05 19.44
N VAL A 27 -5.39 20.44 18.64
CA VAL A 27 -5.94 19.11 18.90
C VAL A 27 -4.74 18.14 18.85
N PRO A 28 -4.42 17.41 19.93
CA PRO A 28 -3.35 16.43 19.88
C PRO A 28 -3.77 15.34 18.87
N VAL A 29 -3.01 15.16 17.80
CA VAL A 29 -3.09 13.96 16.95
C VAL A 29 -2.82 12.78 17.87
N SER A 30 -3.82 11.93 18.03
CA SER A 30 -3.72 10.76 18.90
C SER A 30 -2.54 9.90 18.46
N ALA A 31 -1.64 9.57 19.40
CA ALA A 31 -0.51 8.66 19.16
C ALA A 31 -0.95 7.26 18.68
N GLN A 32 -2.24 6.95 18.76
CA GLN A 32 -2.85 5.71 18.29
C GLN A 32 -2.91 5.62 16.75
N ASP A 33 -2.93 6.74 16.03
CA ASP A 33 -2.94 6.78 14.56
C ASP A 33 -1.55 6.54 13.93
N THR A 34 -0.48 6.51 14.72
CA THR A 34 0.89 6.26 14.24
C THR A 34 1.28 4.79 14.26
N LEU A 35 0.57 3.95 15.03
CA LEU A 35 0.84 2.52 15.13
C LEU A 35 0.18 1.78 13.97
N ARG A 36 1.01 1.14 13.13
CA ARG A 36 0.51 0.30 12.04
C ARG A 36 0.01 -1.03 12.59
N HIS A 37 -1.07 -1.54 11.98
CA HIS A 37 -1.49 -2.92 12.21
C HIS A 37 -0.51 -3.89 11.59
N GLU A 38 -0.29 -5.01 12.26
CA GLU A 38 0.61 -6.05 11.82
C GLU A 38 -0.10 -7.39 11.71
N VAL A 39 0.24 -8.15 10.68
CA VAL A 39 -0.29 -9.48 10.41
C VAL A 39 0.86 -10.47 10.31
N LEU A 40 0.77 -11.56 11.06
CA LEU A 40 1.63 -12.73 10.89
C LEU A 40 0.95 -13.69 9.92
N MET A 41 1.63 -14.03 8.84
CA MET A 41 1.22 -15.02 7.85
C MET A 41 2.14 -16.24 7.99
N GLU A 42 1.61 -17.31 8.56
CA GLU A 42 2.29 -18.61 8.67
C GLU A 42 2.12 -19.36 7.35
N THR A 43 3.21 -19.73 6.70
CA THR A 43 3.17 -20.46 5.43
C THR A 43 3.85 -21.80 5.54
N SER A 44 3.62 -22.69 4.55
CA SER A 44 4.31 -23.98 4.45
C SER A 44 5.84 -23.85 4.28
N MET A 45 6.34 -22.64 3.97
CA MET A 45 7.76 -22.38 3.78
C MET A 45 8.36 -21.44 4.85
N GLY A 46 7.58 -21.02 5.86
CA GLY A 46 8.00 -20.15 6.94
C GLY A 46 7.07 -18.97 7.14
N ASN A 47 7.41 -18.10 8.07
CA ASN A 47 6.56 -17.00 8.49
C ASN A 47 6.91 -15.70 7.76
N ILE A 48 5.88 -14.94 7.40
CA ILE A 48 6.00 -13.58 6.83
C ILE A 48 5.23 -12.63 7.74
N ARG A 49 5.90 -11.62 8.29
CA ARG A 49 5.26 -10.56 9.09
C ARG A 49 5.06 -9.33 8.24
N LEU A 50 3.83 -8.87 8.16
CA LEU A 50 3.39 -7.75 7.35
C LEU A 50 3.02 -6.56 8.24
N ALA A 51 3.34 -5.33 7.81
CA ALA A 51 2.75 -4.12 8.37
C ALA A 51 1.83 -3.48 7.33
N LEU A 52 0.66 -3.03 7.77
CA LEU A 52 -0.33 -2.37 6.92
C LEU A 52 -0.22 -0.85 7.03
N ASN A 53 -0.40 -0.15 5.91
CA ASN A 53 -0.26 1.30 5.85
C ASN A 53 -1.56 2.00 6.28
N ASN A 54 -1.45 3.03 7.12
CA ASN A 54 -2.60 3.84 7.57
C ASN A 54 -3.10 4.78 6.46
N GLU A 55 -2.27 5.10 5.47
CA GLU A 55 -2.59 5.95 4.32
C GLU A 55 -3.54 5.28 3.31
N THR A 56 -3.78 3.98 3.46
CA THR A 56 -4.69 3.17 2.63
C THR A 56 -5.72 2.44 3.49
N PRO A 57 -6.59 3.18 4.20
CA PRO A 57 -7.47 2.63 5.23
C PRO A 57 -8.47 1.60 4.69
N LEU A 58 -9.00 1.78 3.46
CA LEU A 58 -9.95 0.82 2.90
C LEU A 58 -9.30 -0.55 2.67
N HIS A 59 -8.08 -0.59 2.11
CA HIS A 59 -7.34 -1.83 1.90
C HIS A 59 -6.87 -2.43 3.22
N ARG A 60 -6.34 -1.61 4.14
CA ARG A 60 -5.93 -2.03 5.48
C ARG A 60 -7.07 -2.71 6.23
N ASP A 61 -8.20 -2.03 6.34
CA ASP A 61 -9.33 -2.51 7.15
C ASP A 61 -9.98 -3.75 6.52
N ASN A 62 -10.07 -3.80 5.18
CA ASN A 62 -10.52 -4.99 4.47
C ASN A 62 -9.56 -6.18 4.67
N PHE A 63 -8.25 -5.97 4.59
CA PHE A 63 -7.29 -7.04 4.81
C PHE A 63 -7.36 -7.58 6.24
N ILE A 64 -7.48 -6.69 7.25
CA ILE A 64 -7.68 -7.05 8.66
C ILE A 64 -8.97 -7.86 8.84
N LYS A 65 -10.07 -7.42 8.23
CA LYS A 65 -11.35 -8.15 8.24
C LYS A 65 -11.16 -9.56 7.71
N ASN A 66 -10.59 -9.70 6.51
CA ASN A 66 -10.35 -11.00 5.88
C ASN A 66 -9.46 -11.92 6.73
N VAL A 67 -8.41 -11.37 7.38
CA VAL A 67 -7.56 -12.11 8.32
C VAL A 67 -8.37 -12.61 9.52
N ARG A 68 -9.18 -11.75 10.13
CA ARG A 68 -10.00 -12.10 11.30
C ARG A 68 -11.09 -13.14 10.98
N GLU A 69 -11.61 -13.11 9.77
CA GLU A 69 -12.61 -14.06 9.26
C GLU A 69 -11.97 -15.37 8.77
N GLY A 70 -10.63 -15.51 8.80
CA GLY A 70 -9.92 -16.70 8.35
C GLY A 70 -9.97 -16.91 6.82
N VAL A 71 -10.24 -15.85 6.05
CA VAL A 71 -10.36 -15.95 4.59
C VAL A 71 -9.08 -16.49 3.96
N TYR A 72 -7.92 -16.12 4.48
CA TYR A 72 -6.62 -16.53 3.93
C TYR A 72 -6.16 -17.91 4.38
N ASP A 73 -6.75 -18.47 5.43
CA ASP A 73 -6.32 -19.75 6.02
C ASP A 73 -6.54 -20.88 5.01
N GLY A 74 -5.47 -21.60 4.73
CA GLY A 74 -5.46 -22.71 3.78
C GLY A 74 -5.36 -22.32 2.30
N LEU A 75 -5.32 -21.02 1.94
CA LEU A 75 -5.16 -20.59 0.54
C LEU A 75 -3.72 -20.78 0.05
N LEU A 76 -3.56 -20.78 -1.27
CA LEU A 76 -2.27 -20.92 -1.93
C LEU A 76 -1.70 -19.55 -2.35
N PHE A 77 -0.37 -19.49 -2.43
CA PHE A 77 0.29 -18.58 -3.37
C PHE A 77 0.13 -19.19 -4.76
N HIS A 78 -0.99 -18.88 -5.40
CA HIS A 78 -1.44 -19.53 -6.65
C HIS A 78 -0.72 -19.02 -7.90
N ARG A 79 0.01 -17.92 -7.80
CA ARG A 79 0.79 -17.34 -8.90
C ARG A 79 2.12 -16.80 -8.39
N VAL A 80 3.20 -17.35 -8.90
CA VAL A 80 4.56 -17.00 -8.51
C VAL A 80 5.38 -16.72 -9.76
N ILE A 81 5.96 -15.53 -9.85
CA ILE A 81 6.85 -15.17 -10.96
C ILE A 81 8.19 -14.71 -10.40
N SER A 82 9.23 -15.45 -10.74
CA SER A 82 10.58 -15.15 -10.30
C SER A 82 11.01 -13.74 -10.72
N SER A 83 11.71 -13.06 -9.80
CA SER A 83 12.15 -11.67 -9.96
C SER A 83 11.01 -10.65 -10.18
N PHE A 84 9.77 -11.04 -9.79
CA PHE A 84 8.61 -10.18 -9.87
C PHE A 84 7.81 -10.18 -8.56
N MET A 85 6.96 -11.18 -8.30
CA MET A 85 6.10 -11.20 -7.12
C MET A 85 5.61 -12.62 -6.78
N ILE A 86 5.07 -12.76 -5.57
CA ILE A 86 4.25 -13.90 -5.16
C ILE A 86 2.83 -13.41 -4.89
N GLN A 87 1.81 -14.05 -5.46
CA GLN A 87 0.41 -13.65 -5.38
C GLN A 87 -0.43 -14.75 -4.73
N GLY A 88 -1.26 -14.36 -3.79
CA GLY A 88 -2.22 -15.22 -3.09
C GLY A 88 -3.59 -14.55 -2.95
N GLY A 89 -4.49 -15.19 -2.19
CA GLY A 89 -5.78 -14.62 -1.86
C GLY A 89 -6.95 -15.06 -2.76
N ASP A 90 -6.72 -15.89 -3.78
CA ASP A 90 -7.81 -16.51 -4.52
C ASP A 90 -8.49 -17.58 -3.64
N THR A 91 -9.76 -17.36 -3.30
CA THR A 91 -10.51 -18.23 -2.38
C THR A 91 -10.77 -19.64 -2.95
N ALA A 92 -10.81 -19.80 -4.28
CA ALA A 92 -10.91 -21.10 -4.93
C ALA A 92 -9.65 -21.95 -4.74
N SER A 93 -8.52 -21.36 -4.37
CA SER A 93 -7.26 -22.06 -4.19
C SER A 93 -7.23 -23.01 -2.97
N ARG A 94 -8.15 -22.84 -2.01
CA ARG A 94 -8.17 -23.61 -0.75
C ARG A 94 -8.15 -25.12 -0.97
N ASN A 95 -8.95 -25.61 -1.91
CA ASN A 95 -9.11 -27.01 -2.23
C ASN A 95 -8.82 -27.31 -3.72
N ALA A 96 -7.98 -26.49 -4.33
CA ALA A 96 -7.68 -26.62 -5.75
C ALA A 96 -6.95 -27.93 -6.05
N ALA A 97 -7.38 -28.61 -7.11
CA ALA A 97 -6.67 -29.78 -7.63
C ALA A 97 -5.31 -29.36 -8.23
N PRO A 98 -4.30 -30.25 -8.26
CA PRO A 98 -3.05 -29.98 -8.95
C PRO A 98 -3.30 -29.56 -10.41
N GLY A 99 -2.61 -28.49 -10.86
CA GLY A 99 -2.74 -27.95 -12.23
C GLY A 99 -4.04 -27.20 -12.51
N GLN A 100 -4.95 -27.05 -11.55
CA GLN A 100 -6.15 -26.22 -11.72
C GLN A 100 -5.76 -24.76 -11.93
N GLN A 101 -6.33 -24.12 -12.96
CA GLN A 101 -6.16 -22.68 -13.17
C GLN A 101 -6.83 -21.89 -12.04
N LEU A 102 -6.15 -20.88 -11.55
CA LEU A 102 -6.56 -20.02 -10.43
C LEU A 102 -6.33 -18.56 -10.77
N GLY A 103 -6.88 -17.68 -9.96
CA GLY A 103 -6.70 -16.22 -10.08
C GLY A 103 -7.91 -15.48 -10.68
N ASP A 104 -8.87 -16.20 -11.28
CA ASP A 104 -10.02 -15.63 -11.98
C ASP A 104 -11.34 -15.80 -11.19
N THR A 105 -11.25 -16.08 -9.87
CA THR A 105 -12.44 -16.28 -9.04
C THR A 105 -13.23 -14.97 -8.92
N GLU A 106 -14.52 -15.03 -9.26
CA GLU A 106 -15.43 -13.89 -9.12
C GLU A 106 -15.58 -13.51 -7.64
N GLU A 107 -15.48 -12.23 -7.36
CA GLU A 107 -15.58 -11.66 -6.02
C GLU A 107 -16.88 -10.88 -5.86
N SER A 108 -17.49 -10.93 -4.67
CA SER A 108 -18.77 -10.25 -4.38
C SER A 108 -18.64 -8.72 -4.31
N TYR A 109 -17.45 -8.19 -4.12
CA TYR A 109 -17.15 -6.75 -4.10
C TYR A 109 -15.70 -6.47 -4.49
N SER A 110 -15.42 -5.20 -4.76
CA SER A 110 -14.07 -4.70 -5.04
C SER A 110 -13.81 -3.42 -4.24
N ILE A 111 -12.54 -3.09 -4.03
CA ILE A 111 -12.14 -1.94 -3.20
C ILE A 111 -11.74 -0.78 -4.12
N PRO A 112 -12.24 0.45 -3.89
CA PRO A 112 -11.75 1.63 -4.60
C PRO A 112 -10.25 1.79 -4.48
N ALA A 113 -9.57 2.20 -5.56
CA ALA A 113 -8.12 2.38 -5.54
C ALA A 113 -7.67 3.44 -4.52
N GLU A 114 -6.62 3.15 -3.76
CA GLU A 114 -5.96 4.06 -2.83
C GLU A 114 -4.48 4.23 -3.19
N ILE A 115 -4.22 4.67 -4.41
CA ILE A 115 -2.85 4.86 -4.93
C ILE A 115 -2.25 6.11 -4.28
N ARG A 116 -1.13 5.96 -3.56
CA ARG A 116 -0.44 7.01 -2.76
C ARG A 116 1.00 7.22 -3.22
N TYR A 117 1.22 7.29 -4.52
CA TYR A 117 2.54 7.58 -5.08
C TYR A 117 2.91 9.07 -4.85
N PRO A 118 4.16 9.43 -4.53
CA PRO A 118 5.35 8.58 -4.40
C PRO A 118 5.58 8.01 -2.98
N GLN A 119 4.70 8.22 -2.03
CA GLN A 119 4.88 7.76 -0.64
C GLN A 119 4.86 6.22 -0.55
N LEU A 120 3.93 5.60 -1.27
CA LEU A 120 3.78 4.15 -1.37
C LEU A 120 4.00 3.71 -2.81
N PHE A 121 4.98 2.84 -3.02
CA PHE A 121 5.37 2.36 -4.34
C PHE A 121 5.90 0.91 -4.27
N HIS A 122 6.06 0.26 -5.42
CA HIS A 122 6.32 -1.18 -5.52
C HIS A 122 7.79 -1.54 -5.29
N ARG A 123 8.39 -1.04 -4.20
CA ARG A 123 9.72 -1.49 -3.78
C ARG A 123 9.70 -2.95 -3.34
N ARG A 124 10.85 -3.60 -3.30
CA ARG A 124 10.95 -4.96 -2.75
C ARG A 124 10.36 -5.02 -1.33
N GLY A 125 9.53 -6.02 -1.10
CA GLY A 125 8.80 -6.20 0.15
C GLY A 125 7.46 -5.43 0.22
N ALA A 126 7.07 -4.65 -0.79
CA ALA A 126 5.77 -4.02 -0.81
C ALA A 126 4.65 -5.07 -0.88
N LEU A 127 3.58 -4.87 -0.10
CA LEU A 127 2.32 -5.61 -0.16
C LEU A 127 1.32 -4.77 -0.94
N ALA A 128 0.78 -5.32 -2.03
CA ALA A 128 -0.12 -4.61 -2.92
C ALA A 128 -1.33 -5.46 -3.30
N ALA A 129 -2.42 -4.79 -3.69
CA ALA A 129 -3.67 -5.44 -4.08
C ALA A 129 -3.64 -5.82 -5.57
N ALA A 130 -4.06 -7.04 -5.87
CA ALA A 130 -4.32 -7.45 -7.25
C ALA A 130 -5.56 -6.77 -7.81
N ARG A 131 -5.69 -6.71 -9.12
CA ARG A 131 -6.86 -6.19 -9.83
C ARG A 131 -6.89 -6.66 -11.28
N GLU A 132 -8.05 -6.57 -11.89
CA GLU A 132 -8.20 -6.74 -13.33
C GLU A 132 -7.56 -5.59 -14.14
N GLY A 133 -7.31 -5.84 -15.42
CA GLY A 133 -6.70 -4.87 -16.33
C GLY A 133 -7.60 -3.67 -16.65
N ASP A 134 -6.99 -2.55 -17.06
CA ASP A 134 -7.68 -1.26 -17.32
C ASP A 134 -8.79 -1.35 -18.38
N ASN A 135 -8.75 -2.35 -19.27
CA ASN A 135 -9.76 -2.58 -20.31
C ASN A 135 -11.14 -3.00 -19.75
N VAL A 136 -11.16 -3.70 -18.63
CA VAL A 136 -12.39 -4.14 -17.93
C VAL A 136 -12.59 -3.41 -16.60
N ASN A 137 -11.53 -2.81 -16.05
CA ASN A 137 -11.53 -2.12 -14.77
C ASN A 137 -10.83 -0.75 -14.87
N PRO A 138 -11.42 0.22 -15.59
CA PRO A 138 -10.82 1.54 -15.80
C PRO A 138 -10.71 2.38 -14.53
N GLU A 139 -11.48 2.05 -13.50
CA GLU A 139 -11.41 2.69 -12.16
C GLU A 139 -10.28 2.13 -11.30
N ARG A 140 -9.59 1.07 -11.77
CA ARG A 140 -8.49 0.40 -11.05
C ARG A 140 -8.88 -0.09 -9.67
N ARG A 141 -10.14 -0.49 -9.52
CA ARG A 141 -10.62 -1.08 -8.26
C ARG A 141 -9.84 -2.35 -7.98
N SER A 142 -9.50 -2.55 -6.73
CA SER A 142 -8.74 -3.71 -6.28
C SER A 142 -9.65 -4.89 -5.99
N SER A 143 -9.11 -6.11 -6.15
CA SER A 143 -9.69 -7.34 -5.62
C SER A 143 -9.98 -7.23 -4.13
N ALA A 144 -11.07 -7.85 -3.67
CA ALA A 144 -11.43 -7.91 -2.27
C ALA A 144 -10.50 -8.80 -1.45
N THR A 145 -9.90 -9.82 -2.07
CA THR A 145 -9.10 -10.84 -1.36
C THR A 145 -7.69 -11.04 -1.94
N GLN A 146 -7.49 -10.86 -3.25
CA GLN A 146 -6.21 -11.17 -3.86
C GLN A 146 -5.18 -10.06 -3.65
N PHE A 147 -4.00 -10.45 -3.24
CA PHE A 147 -2.85 -9.59 -2.96
C PHE A 147 -1.57 -10.18 -3.53
N TYR A 148 -0.53 -9.37 -3.63
CA TYR A 148 0.81 -9.84 -3.96
C TYR A 148 1.89 -9.16 -3.11
N ILE A 149 2.99 -9.89 -2.90
CA ILE A 149 4.20 -9.38 -2.26
C ILE A 149 5.28 -9.23 -3.33
N VAL A 150 5.81 -8.04 -3.45
CA VAL A 150 6.84 -7.70 -4.43
C VAL A 150 8.19 -8.28 -4.03
N TYR A 151 8.81 -9.07 -4.90
CA TYR A 151 10.22 -9.39 -4.82
C TYR A 151 11.03 -8.49 -5.75
N GLY A 152 10.70 -8.47 -7.03
CA GLY A 152 11.30 -7.62 -8.04
C GLY A 152 12.79 -7.88 -8.28
N ARG A 153 13.42 -7.00 -9.05
CA ARG A 153 14.88 -6.98 -9.32
C ARG A 153 15.45 -5.59 -9.06
N ARG A 154 16.78 -5.47 -9.00
CA ARG A 154 17.46 -4.18 -9.02
C ARG A 154 17.49 -3.62 -10.44
N PHE A 155 17.55 -2.31 -10.56
CA PHE A 155 17.54 -1.60 -11.83
C PHE A 155 18.80 -0.74 -12.00
N THR A 156 19.28 -0.60 -13.23
CA THR A 156 20.20 0.48 -13.62
C THR A 156 19.40 1.72 -14.04
N ASP A 157 20.06 2.86 -14.22
CA ASP A 157 19.38 4.06 -14.68
C ASP A 157 18.79 3.88 -16.08
N GLU A 158 19.49 3.22 -16.99
CA GLU A 158 18.98 2.93 -18.35
C GLU A 158 17.75 2.02 -18.32
N MET A 159 17.68 1.09 -17.37
CA MET A 159 16.48 0.26 -17.19
C MET A 159 15.32 1.07 -16.65
N LEU A 160 15.57 2.01 -15.73
CA LEU A 160 14.54 2.91 -15.19
C LEU A 160 14.05 3.91 -16.23
N ASP A 161 14.91 4.38 -17.15
CA ASP A 161 14.50 5.23 -18.26
C ASP A 161 13.49 4.50 -19.16
N LYS A 162 13.74 3.23 -19.51
CA LYS A 162 12.80 2.40 -20.26
C LYS A 162 11.49 2.16 -19.51
N VAL A 163 11.54 2.05 -18.19
CA VAL A 163 10.32 1.96 -17.37
C VAL A 163 9.56 3.27 -17.41
N GLN A 164 10.26 4.41 -17.33
CA GLN A 164 9.63 5.74 -17.42
C GLN A 164 8.93 5.93 -18.76
N GLU A 165 9.60 5.65 -19.87
CA GLU A 165 8.98 5.70 -21.23
C GLU A 165 7.68 4.89 -21.28
N ARG A 166 7.65 3.71 -20.66
CA ARG A 166 6.44 2.88 -20.58
C ARG A 166 5.37 3.51 -19.71
N LEU A 167 5.72 4.07 -18.55
CA LEU A 167 4.78 4.75 -17.65
C LEU A 167 4.18 6.01 -18.31
N ASP A 168 4.97 6.76 -19.06
CA ASP A 168 4.52 7.94 -19.82
C ASP A 168 3.46 7.61 -20.86
N GLY A 169 3.50 6.40 -21.41
CA GLY A 169 2.50 5.88 -22.37
C GLY A 169 1.21 5.32 -21.74
N VAL A 170 1.15 5.24 -20.41
CA VAL A 170 -0.02 4.67 -19.70
C VAL A 170 -0.84 5.77 -19.04
N LYS A 171 -2.16 5.76 -19.24
CA LYS A 171 -3.07 6.69 -18.55
C LYS A 171 -2.90 6.58 -17.03
N GLY A 172 -2.53 7.69 -16.39
CA GLY A 172 -2.26 7.75 -14.93
C GLY A 172 -0.92 7.12 -14.52
N GLY A 173 -0.01 6.90 -15.48
CA GLY A 173 1.39 6.62 -15.19
C GLY A 173 2.05 7.76 -14.42
N VAL A 174 3.06 7.45 -13.65
CA VAL A 174 3.73 8.41 -12.76
C VAL A 174 5.16 8.69 -13.21
N THR A 175 5.70 9.82 -12.79
CA THR A 175 7.13 10.11 -12.96
C THR A 175 7.94 9.51 -11.81
N LEU A 176 8.91 8.65 -12.12
CA LEU A 176 9.84 8.08 -11.13
C LEU A 176 10.76 9.18 -10.60
N THR A 177 10.52 9.63 -9.35
CA THR A 177 11.36 10.66 -8.72
C THR A 177 12.78 10.16 -8.48
N PRO A 178 13.79 11.05 -8.34
CA PRO A 178 15.16 10.63 -8.03
C PRO A 178 15.27 9.71 -6.82
N GLU A 179 14.48 9.97 -5.76
CA GLU A 179 14.46 9.19 -4.53
C GLU A 179 13.89 7.77 -4.77
N VAL A 180 12.82 7.67 -5.54
CA VAL A 180 12.20 6.38 -5.91
C VAL A 180 13.15 5.59 -6.80
N ARG A 181 13.80 6.23 -7.78
CA ARG A 181 14.82 5.60 -8.64
C ARG A 181 15.98 5.03 -7.81
N GLU A 182 16.46 5.80 -6.81
CA GLU A 182 17.52 5.34 -5.92
C GLU A 182 17.13 4.07 -5.16
N VAL A 183 15.91 4.00 -4.64
CA VAL A 183 15.41 2.80 -3.96
C VAL A 183 15.38 1.59 -4.92
N TYR A 184 14.97 1.77 -6.17
CA TYR A 184 14.96 0.69 -7.16
C TYR A 184 16.36 0.22 -7.56
N ARG A 185 17.35 1.11 -7.57
CA ARG A 185 18.75 0.73 -7.78
C ARG A 185 19.31 -0.09 -6.62
N GLN A 186 19.03 0.34 -5.40
CA GLN A 186 19.61 -0.29 -4.20
C GLN A 186 18.85 -1.54 -3.77
N LYS A 187 17.53 -1.45 -3.64
CA LYS A 187 16.67 -2.49 -3.07
C LYS A 187 15.96 -3.33 -4.13
N GLY A 188 15.65 -2.73 -5.28
CA GLY A 188 14.85 -3.36 -6.32
C GLY A 188 13.35 -3.23 -6.08
N GLY A 189 12.58 -3.87 -6.94
CA GLY A 189 11.11 -3.85 -6.92
C GLY A 189 10.52 -3.98 -8.32
N THR A 190 9.33 -3.40 -8.54
CA THR A 190 8.58 -3.50 -9.79
C THR A 190 8.02 -2.13 -10.23
N PRO A 191 8.91 -1.18 -10.63
CA PRO A 191 8.55 0.22 -10.89
C PRO A 191 7.47 0.41 -11.96
N HIS A 192 7.30 -0.54 -12.87
CA HIS A 192 6.29 -0.49 -13.93
C HIS A 192 4.83 -0.61 -13.42
N LEU A 193 4.63 -0.90 -12.13
CA LEU A 193 3.33 -0.94 -11.46
C LEU A 193 3.00 0.34 -10.68
N ASP A 194 3.96 1.25 -10.54
CA ASP A 194 3.77 2.47 -9.77
C ASP A 194 2.70 3.38 -10.39
N GLY A 195 1.85 3.94 -9.52
CA GLY A 195 0.69 4.74 -9.95
C GLY A 195 -0.47 3.94 -10.53
N LEU A 196 -0.33 2.60 -10.67
CA LEU A 196 -1.32 1.75 -11.35
C LEU A 196 -2.02 0.77 -10.41
N TYR A 197 -1.41 0.44 -9.28
CA TYR A 197 -1.92 -0.50 -8.27
C TYR A 197 -1.78 0.09 -6.87
N THR A 198 -2.65 -0.32 -5.95
CA THR A 198 -2.60 0.12 -4.55
C THR A 198 -1.57 -0.69 -3.77
N VAL A 199 -0.55 -0.02 -3.26
CA VAL A 199 0.36 -0.57 -2.24
C VAL A 199 -0.22 -0.22 -0.88
N PHE A 200 -0.51 -1.23 -0.04
CA PHE A 200 -1.20 -1.03 1.24
C PHE A 200 -0.45 -1.58 2.45
N GLY A 201 0.76 -2.10 2.24
CA GLY A 201 1.60 -2.61 3.32
C GLY A 201 3.00 -2.98 2.86
N GLU A 202 3.73 -3.61 3.74
CA GLU A 202 5.09 -4.07 3.51
C GLU A 202 5.46 -5.27 4.38
N VAL A 203 6.45 -6.03 3.94
CA VAL A 203 7.06 -7.10 4.73
C VAL A 203 8.02 -6.48 5.76
N LEU A 204 7.80 -6.78 7.03
CA LEU A 204 8.72 -6.44 8.13
C LEU A 204 9.77 -7.53 8.34
N GLU A 205 9.32 -8.80 8.35
CA GLU A 205 10.15 -9.97 8.59
C GLU A 205 9.74 -11.08 7.60
N GLY A 206 10.68 -11.96 7.21
CA GLY A 206 10.39 -13.08 6.31
C GLY A 206 10.62 -12.79 4.83
N MET A 207 11.42 -11.76 4.47
CA MET A 207 11.83 -11.56 3.06
C MET A 207 12.70 -12.69 2.51
N ASP A 208 13.36 -13.46 3.35
CA ASP A 208 14.03 -14.72 3.00
C ASP A 208 13.01 -15.79 2.62
N VAL A 209 11.90 -15.91 3.34
CA VAL A 209 10.78 -16.80 2.98
C VAL A 209 10.17 -16.38 1.64
N VAL A 210 9.92 -15.07 1.42
CA VAL A 210 9.44 -14.55 0.12
C VAL A 210 10.44 -14.89 -1.01
N ARG A 211 11.75 -14.84 -0.74
CA ARG A 211 12.79 -15.23 -1.69
C ARG A 211 12.71 -16.72 -2.04
N GLU A 212 12.55 -17.57 -1.06
CA GLU A 212 12.44 -19.02 -1.32
C GLU A 212 11.17 -19.33 -2.11
N ILE A 213 10.02 -18.72 -1.76
CA ILE A 213 8.76 -18.91 -2.47
C ILE A 213 8.88 -18.46 -3.94
N GLN A 214 9.49 -17.31 -4.22
CA GLN A 214 9.59 -16.82 -5.60
C GLN A 214 10.56 -17.63 -6.49
N TRP A 215 11.31 -18.61 -5.90
CA TRP A 215 12.20 -19.52 -6.61
C TRP A 215 11.63 -20.93 -6.80
N VAL A 216 10.42 -21.23 -6.32
CA VAL A 216 9.81 -22.54 -6.53
C VAL A 216 9.56 -22.79 -8.01
N GLU A 217 9.57 -24.05 -8.42
CA GLU A 217 9.19 -24.45 -9.76
C GLU A 217 7.72 -24.16 -10.01
N THR A 218 7.39 -23.62 -11.18
CA THR A 218 6.04 -23.23 -11.57
C THR A 218 5.66 -23.86 -12.92
N ASP A 219 4.37 -24.10 -13.09
CA ASP A 219 3.80 -24.54 -14.36
C ASP A 219 3.70 -23.41 -15.41
N SER A 220 3.13 -23.71 -16.57
CA SER A 220 2.92 -22.72 -17.66
C SER A 220 2.00 -21.54 -17.29
N ASN A 221 1.20 -21.67 -16.22
CA ASN A 221 0.32 -20.63 -15.68
C ASN A 221 0.96 -19.85 -14.52
N ASN A 222 2.26 -20.09 -14.26
CA ASN A 222 3.00 -19.57 -13.10
C ASN A 222 2.44 -20.04 -11.75
N ARG A 223 1.69 -21.13 -11.69
CA ARG A 223 1.29 -21.75 -10.44
C ARG A 223 2.45 -22.64 -9.93
N PRO A 224 2.81 -22.60 -8.63
CA PRO A 224 3.74 -23.54 -8.06
C PRO A 224 3.34 -25.00 -8.34
N VAL A 225 4.29 -25.82 -8.82
CA VAL A 225 4.09 -27.26 -9.06
C VAL A 225 3.77 -27.97 -7.74
N GLU A 226 4.53 -27.62 -6.69
CA GLU A 226 4.22 -27.99 -5.32
C GLU A 226 3.52 -26.84 -4.62
N ASP A 227 2.34 -27.09 -4.05
CA ASP A 227 1.53 -26.06 -3.42
C ASP A 227 2.27 -25.34 -2.29
N VAL A 228 2.40 -24.02 -2.40
CA VAL A 228 2.85 -23.15 -1.31
C VAL A 228 1.61 -22.57 -0.63
N ARG A 229 1.39 -22.96 0.62
CA ARG A 229 0.14 -22.69 1.34
C ARG A 229 0.30 -21.66 2.45
N ILE A 230 -0.64 -20.75 2.56
CA ILE A 230 -0.88 -19.92 3.74
C ILE A 230 -1.59 -20.83 4.75
N ILE A 231 -0.90 -21.24 5.81
CA ILE A 231 -1.46 -22.11 6.84
C ILE A 231 -2.46 -21.30 7.67
N LYS A 232 -2.05 -20.12 8.09
CA LYS A 232 -2.86 -19.21 8.90
C LYS A 232 -2.40 -17.77 8.76
N ALA A 233 -3.34 -16.83 8.83
CA ALA A 233 -3.04 -15.41 8.99
C ALA A 233 -3.66 -14.89 10.30
N THR A 234 -2.88 -14.11 11.08
CA THR A 234 -3.30 -13.61 12.40
C THR A 234 -2.92 -12.14 12.55
N VAL A 235 -3.87 -11.30 12.99
CA VAL A 235 -3.56 -9.92 13.40
C VAL A 235 -2.80 -9.98 14.72
N VAL A 236 -1.56 -9.49 14.73
CA VAL A 236 -0.67 -9.55 15.93
C VAL A 236 -0.47 -8.20 16.57
N ARG A 237 -0.96 -7.13 15.91
CA ARG A 237 -0.95 -5.76 16.45
C ARG A 237 -2.10 -4.93 15.93
#